data_4042d5dc544f6d70d80345f6bb852465
#
_entry.id   4042d5dc544f6d70d80345f6bb852465
#
_cell.length_a   1.000
_cell.length_b   1.000
_cell.length_c   1.000
_cell.angle_alpha   90.00
_cell.angle_beta   90.00
_cell.angle_gamma   90.00
#
_symmetry.space_group_name_H-M   'P 1'
#
loop_
_entity.id
_entity.type
_entity.pdbx_description
1 polymer ?
#
loop_
_entity_poly.entity_id
_entity_poly.type
_entity_poly.pdbx_seq_one_letter_code
_entity_poly.pdbx_strand_id
1 'polypeptide(L)'
;MRVSRVQAEENRQAVLNEASRLFRQHGFDGIGLKDLMASAGLTQGAFYKQFASKEDLAAKASGRAIERARRRWAAAAEASPADPMAAVVAFYLSMDHRAERMDGCPIVALGSDVARQGADVKASFEAGIRDYLEMACAWMGGEDGEADADASRPKVMAMLATMVGAMVLARAVNDDDLSKEFLEAAAGSVLAASAAERARRRPAQ
;
A
#
# COMPACT_ATOMS: atom_id res chain seq x y z
N MET A 1 26.70 -23.99 15.64
CA MET A 1 26.98 -23.88 14.18
C MET A 1 26.90 -22.40 13.77
N ARG A 2 27.90 -21.93 13.00
CA ARG A 2 27.89 -20.54 12.50
C ARG A 2 26.98 -20.49 11.28
N VAL A 3 25.90 -19.69 11.35
CA VAL A 3 24.98 -19.49 10.21
C VAL A 3 25.74 -18.85 9.05
N SER A 4 25.57 -19.36 7.83
CA SER A 4 26.21 -18.79 6.64
C SER A 4 25.63 -17.38 6.36
N ARG A 5 26.35 -16.55 5.57
CA ARG A 5 25.85 -15.24 5.16
C ARG A 5 24.55 -15.35 4.35
N VAL A 6 24.43 -16.35 3.49
CA VAL A 6 23.23 -16.64 2.70
C VAL A 6 22.06 -16.95 3.62
N GLN A 7 22.25 -17.88 4.55
CA GLN A 7 21.20 -18.25 5.52
C GLN A 7 20.78 -17.07 6.41
N ALA A 8 21.74 -16.19 6.79
CA ALA A 8 21.42 -15.00 7.58
C ALA A 8 20.55 -14.02 6.79
N GLU A 9 20.79 -13.85 5.49
CA GLU A 9 19.97 -12.99 4.63
C GLU A 9 18.59 -13.61 4.38
N GLU A 10 18.52 -14.92 4.11
CA GLU A 10 17.23 -15.62 3.98
C GLU A 10 16.38 -15.47 5.24
N ASN A 11 16.96 -15.66 6.41
CA ASN A 11 16.28 -15.46 7.70
C ASN A 11 15.79 -14.01 7.85
N ARG A 12 16.62 -13.03 7.48
CA ARG A 12 16.25 -11.61 7.51
C ARG A 12 15.05 -11.33 6.59
N GLN A 13 15.05 -11.86 5.37
CA GLN A 13 13.94 -11.71 4.43
C GLN A 13 12.65 -12.38 4.95
N ALA A 14 12.78 -13.55 5.57
CA ALA A 14 11.66 -14.23 6.21
C ALA A 14 11.02 -13.35 7.32
N VAL A 15 11.84 -12.78 8.22
CA VAL A 15 11.36 -11.88 9.26
C VAL A 15 10.68 -10.64 8.66
N LEU A 16 11.25 -10.01 7.64
CA LEU A 16 10.66 -8.84 6.98
C LEU A 16 9.31 -9.17 6.34
N ASN A 17 9.19 -10.34 5.72
CA ASN A 17 7.95 -10.78 5.10
C ASN A 17 6.85 -10.99 6.15
N GLU A 18 7.16 -11.75 7.21
CA GLU A 18 6.19 -12.02 8.28
C GLU A 18 5.84 -10.75 9.06
N ALA A 19 6.82 -9.92 9.41
CA ALA A 19 6.58 -8.66 10.09
C ALA A 19 5.70 -7.73 9.25
N SER A 20 5.91 -7.66 7.93
CA SER A 20 5.08 -6.84 7.04
C SER A 20 3.61 -7.27 7.04
N ARG A 21 3.31 -8.57 7.20
CA ARG A 21 1.96 -9.13 7.29
C ARG A 21 1.35 -8.92 8.66
N LEU A 22 2.09 -9.25 9.70
CA LEU A 22 1.61 -9.21 11.07
C LEU A 22 1.38 -7.78 11.58
N PHE A 23 2.21 -6.82 11.19
CA PHE A 23 1.94 -5.41 11.49
C PHE A 23 0.65 -4.93 10.84
N ARG A 24 0.32 -5.32 9.60
CA ARG A 24 -0.96 -4.98 8.97
C ARG A 24 -2.15 -5.61 9.66
N GLN A 25 -1.98 -6.76 10.27
CA GLN A 25 -3.04 -7.44 11.00
C GLN A 25 -3.27 -6.88 12.41
N HIS A 26 -2.19 -6.57 13.12
CA HIS A 26 -2.22 -6.28 14.56
C HIS A 26 -1.87 -4.83 14.92
N GLY A 27 -1.42 -4.02 13.97
CA GLY A 27 -0.77 -2.74 14.25
C GLY A 27 0.67 -2.91 14.72
N PHE A 28 1.43 -1.80 14.80
CA PHE A 28 2.83 -1.86 15.24
C PHE A 28 2.98 -2.26 16.71
N ASP A 29 2.04 -1.87 17.56
CA ASP A 29 2.08 -2.13 18.99
C ASP A 29 1.30 -3.37 19.42
N GLY A 30 0.41 -3.88 18.52
CA GLY A 30 -0.46 -5.03 18.81
C GLY A 30 0.23 -6.39 18.73
N ILE A 31 1.53 -6.46 18.37
CA ILE A 31 2.30 -7.70 18.32
C ILE A 31 3.67 -7.58 18.96
N GLY A 32 4.04 -8.56 19.76
CA GLY A 32 5.32 -8.63 20.46
C GLY A 32 6.47 -9.12 19.57
N LEU A 33 7.69 -8.74 19.90
CA LEU A 33 8.89 -9.17 19.18
C LEU A 33 9.09 -10.70 19.20
N LYS A 34 8.71 -11.33 20.30
CA LYS A 34 8.76 -12.80 20.44
C LYS A 34 7.91 -13.49 19.38
N ASP A 35 6.68 -13.01 19.19
CA ASP A 35 5.71 -13.61 18.28
C ASP A 35 6.09 -13.33 16.81
N LEU A 36 6.60 -12.12 16.52
CA LEU A 36 7.15 -11.77 15.21
C LEU A 36 8.30 -12.70 14.81
N MET A 37 9.22 -13.00 15.73
CA MET A 37 10.34 -13.89 15.44
C MET A 37 9.91 -15.34 15.34
N ALA A 38 8.98 -15.78 16.20
CA ALA A 38 8.44 -17.13 16.16
C ALA A 38 7.69 -17.43 14.86
N SER A 39 6.93 -16.47 14.30
CA SER A 39 6.25 -16.62 13.02
C SER A 39 7.22 -16.84 11.84
N ALA A 40 8.42 -16.28 11.92
CA ALA A 40 9.49 -16.51 10.95
C ALA A 40 10.34 -17.76 11.25
N GLY A 41 9.96 -18.61 12.22
CA GLY A 41 10.70 -19.79 12.63
C GLY A 41 12.01 -19.49 13.37
N LEU A 42 12.15 -18.30 13.96
CA LEU A 42 13.38 -17.83 14.60
C LEU A 42 13.17 -17.53 16.09
N THR A 43 14.26 -17.54 16.85
CA THR A 43 14.24 -17.14 18.25
C THR A 43 14.35 -15.63 18.41
N GLN A 44 13.82 -15.09 19.51
CA GLN A 44 13.96 -13.67 19.82
C GLN A 44 15.44 -13.23 19.91
N GLY A 45 16.36 -14.10 20.36
CA GLY A 45 17.79 -13.80 20.40
C GLY A 45 18.44 -13.61 19.01
N ALA A 46 17.83 -14.14 17.94
CA ALA A 46 18.29 -13.93 16.58
C ALA A 46 17.95 -12.52 16.04
N PHE A 47 17.00 -11.83 16.65
CA PHE A 47 16.54 -10.50 16.24
C PHE A 47 17.67 -9.47 16.25
N TYR A 48 18.34 -9.31 17.37
CA TYR A 48 19.38 -8.30 17.58
C TYR A 48 20.63 -8.46 16.73
N LYS A 49 20.74 -9.59 16.02
CA LYS A 49 21.78 -9.81 14.98
C LYS A 49 21.42 -9.21 13.63
N GLN A 50 20.13 -8.87 13.43
CA GLN A 50 19.58 -8.49 12.12
C GLN A 50 18.95 -7.11 12.12
N PHE A 51 18.41 -6.67 13.25
CA PHE A 51 17.67 -5.42 13.39
C PHE A 51 18.12 -4.68 14.64
N ALA A 52 18.24 -3.36 14.54
CA ALA A 52 18.66 -2.51 15.65
C ALA A 52 17.58 -2.37 16.72
N SER A 53 16.31 -2.31 16.31
CA SER A 53 15.14 -2.14 17.20
C SER A 53 13.87 -2.66 16.52
N LYS A 54 12.78 -2.77 17.28
CA LYS A 54 11.44 -3.07 16.73
C LYS A 54 11.01 -1.97 15.75
N GLU A 55 11.38 -0.72 15.98
CA GLU A 55 11.12 0.40 15.10
C GLU A 55 11.88 0.27 13.76
N ASP A 56 13.16 -0.13 13.80
CA ASP A 56 13.95 -0.44 12.61
C ASP A 56 13.30 -1.56 11.79
N LEU A 57 12.83 -2.62 12.46
CA LEU A 57 12.05 -3.67 11.78
C LEU A 57 10.76 -3.11 11.19
N ALA A 58 10.01 -2.28 11.94
CA ALA A 58 8.76 -1.68 11.49
C ALA A 58 8.95 -0.83 10.23
N ALA A 59 9.98 0.03 10.20
CA ALA A 59 10.31 0.86 9.04
C ALA A 59 10.61 0.00 7.80
N LYS A 60 11.47 -1.01 7.93
CA LYS A 60 11.87 -1.91 6.84
C LYS A 60 10.71 -2.80 6.37
N ALA A 61 9.90 -3.33 7.28
CA ALA A 61 8.71 -4.13 6.97
C ALA A 61 7.63 -3.28 6.29
N SER A 62 7.48 -2.01 6.65
CA SER A 62 6.59 -1.04 6.01
C SER A 62 7.01 -0.79 4.56
N GLY A 63 8.28 -0.52 4.31
CA GLY A 63 8.81 -0.39 2.96
C GLY A 63 8.56 -1.63 2.10
N ARG A 64 8.74 -2.82 2.67
CA ARG A 64 8.43 -4.10 2.01
C ARG A 64 6.94 -4.23 1.70
N ALA A 65 6.06 -3.88 2.62
CA ALA A 65 4.62 -3.94 2.43
C ALA A 65 4.16 -3.00 1.30
N ILE A 66 4.67 -1.77 1.28
CA ILE A 66 4.37 -0.75 0.27
C ILE A 66 4.85 -1.19 -1.11
N GLU A 67 6.10 -1.67 -1.21
CA GLU A 67 6.66 -2.15 -2.48
C GLU A 67 5.84 -3.32 -3.05
N ARG A 68 5.42 -4.25 -2.20
CA ARG A 68 4.55 -5.36 -2.64
C ARG A 68 3.20 -4.87 -3.12
N ALA A 69 2.58 -3.93 -2.42
CA ALA A 69 1.29 -3.36 -2.82
C ALA A 69 1.42 -2.54 -4.11
N ARG A 70 2.52 -1.79 -4.29
CA ARG A 70 2.84 -1.05 -5.52
C ARG A 70 2.94 -1.98 -6.73
N ARG A 71 3.61 -3.12 -6.60
CA ARG A 71 3.69 -4.13 -7.67
C ARG A 71 2.33 -4.69 -8.06
N ARG A 72 1.41 -4.85 -7.10
CA ARG A 72 0.03 -5.31 -7.39
C ARG A 72 -0.76 -4.25 -8.19
N TRP A 73 -0.55 -2.97 -7.89
CA TRP A 73 -1.12 -1.87 -8.68
C TRP A 73 -0.56 -1.86 -10.10
N ALA A 74 0.76 -1.98 -10.25
CA ALA A 74 1.40 -2.07 -11.56
C ALA A 74 0.86 -3.25 -12.38
N ALA A 75 0.77 -4.43 -11.77
CA ALA A 75 0.22 -5.61 -12.42
C ALA A 75 -1.25 -5.45 -12.85
N ALA A 76 -2.08 -4.79 -12.02
CA ALA A 76 -3.46 -4.48 -12.40
C ALA A 76 -3.53 -3.50 -13.59
N ALA A 77 -2.68 -2.48 -13.60
CA ALA A 77 -2.56 -1.52 -14.70
C ALA A 77 -2.07 -2.18 -16.00
N GLU A 78 -1.06 -3.03 -15.93
CA GLU A 78 -0.50 -3.78 -17.05
C GLU A 78 -1.50 -4.76 -17.66
N ALA A 79 -2.42 -5.31 -16.86
CA ALA A 79 -3.49 -6.18 -17.34
C ALA A 79 -4.55 -5.45 -18.19
N SER A 80 -4.62 -4.11 -18.10
CA SER A 80 -5.57 -3.28 -18.88
C SER A 80 -4.91 -2.00 -19.39
N PRO A 81 -4.03 -2.07 -20.39
CA PRO A 81 -3.29 -0.91 -20.88
C PRO A 81 -4.18 0.22 -21.46
N ALA A 82 -5.38 -0.12 -21.91
CA ALA A 82 -6.33 0.85 -22.44
C ALA A 82 -6.91 1.79 -21.37
N ASP A 83 -7.05 1.33 -20.14
CA ASP A 83 -7.48 2.12 -18.98
C ASP A 83 -6.85 1.60 -17.69
N PRO A 84 -5.55 1.91 -17.47
CA PRO A 84 -4.80 1.44 -16.29
C PRO A 84 -5.44 1.90 -14.97
N MET A 85 -5.96 3.14 -14.94
CA MET A 85 -6.58 3.69 -13.75
C MET A 85 -7.87 2.94 -13.38
N ALA A 86 -8.73 2.64 -14.37
CA ALA A 86 -9.95 1.87 -14.12
C ALA A 86 -9.62 0.46 -13.58
N ALA A 87 -8.60 -0.19 -14.12
CA ALA A 87 -8.17 -1.50 -13.65
C ALA A 87 -7.66 -1.46 -12.19
N VAL A 88 -6.87 -0.44 -11.84
CA VAL A 88 -6.37 -0.25 -10.47
C VAL A 88 -7.52 0.06 -9.51
N VAL A 89 -8.48 0.90 -9.90
CA VAL A 89 -9.66 1.21 -9.09
C VAL A 89 -10.49 -0.05 -8.84
N ALA A 90 -10.78 -0.83 -9.89
CA ALA A 90 -11.53 -2.07 -9.77
C ALA A 90 -10.83 -3.11 -8.87
N PHE A 91 -9.52 -3.26 -9.02
CA PHE A 91 -8.71 -4.10 -8.13
C PHE A 91 -8.72 -3.62 -6.69
N TYR A 92 -8.51 -2.32 -6.47
CA TYR A 92 -8.33 -1.75 -5.14
C TYR A 92 -9.64 -1.67 -4.36
N LEU A 93 -10.72 -1.22 -5.00
CA LEU A 93 -12.05 -1.05 -4.39
C LEU A 93 -12.91 -2.31 -4.56
N SER A 94 -12.33 -3.49 -4.32
CA SER A 94 -13.00 -4.78 -4.40
C SER A 94 -13.24 -5.39 -3.01
N MET A 95 -14.25 -6.26 -2.91
CA MET A 95 -14.51 -7.04 -1.69
C MET A 95 -13.38 -8.02 -1.39
N ASP A 96 -12.68 -8.53 -2.42
CA ASP A 96 -11.49 -9.37 -2.24
C ASP A 96 -10.38 -8.61 -1.53
N HIS A 97 -10.08 -7.36 -1.98
CA HIS A 97 -9.10 -6.54 -1.29
C HIS A 97 -9.55 -6.11 0.10
N ARG A 98 -10.86 -5.90 0.33
CA ARG A 98 -11.42 -5.67 1.67
C ARG A 98 -11.09 -6.82 2.61
N ALA A 99 -11.22 -8.07 2.15
CA ALA A 99 -10.93 -9.27 2.93
C ALA A 99 -9.43 -9.46 3.22
N GLU A 100 -8.56 -8.98 2.36
CA GLU A 100 -7.11 -9.14 2.46
C GLU A 100 -6.48 -8.21 3.51
N ARG A 101 -6.60 -8.53 4.81
CA ARG A 101 -6.04 -7.69 5.88
C ARG A 101 -4.52 -7.75 5.94
N MET A 102 -3.93 -8.93 5.82
CA MET A 102 -2.48 -9.14 5.97
C MET A 102 -1.68 -8.79 4.72
N ASP A 103 -2.28 -8.93 3.54
CA ASP A 103 -1.59 -8.74 2.25
C ASP A 103 -2.13 -7.54 1.46
N GLY A 104 -3.16 -6.86 1.97
CA GLY A 104 -3.76 -5.67 1.38
C GLY A 104 -2.92 -4.39 1.57
N CYS A 105 -3.56 -3.25 1.31
CA CYS A 105 -2.90 -1.93 1.35
C CYS A 105 -2.34 -1.60 2.75
N PRO A 106 -1.03 -1.32 2.88
CA PRO A 106 -0.45 -0.94 4.16
C PRO A 106 -0.91 0.43 4.66
N ILE A 107 -1.28 1.35 3.76
CA ILE A 107 -1.80 2.68 4.16
C ILE A 107 -3.15 2.52 4.85
N VAL A 108 -4.03 1.67 4.33
CA VAL A 108 -5.32 1.35 4.97
C VAL A 108 -5.12 0.69 6.34
N ALA A 109 -4.19 -0.24 6.42
CA ALA A 109 -3.99 -1.01 7.65
C ALA A 109 -3.26 -0.24 8.75
N LEU A 110 -2.31 0.62 8.39
CA LEU A 110 -1.34 1.21 9.32
C LEU A 110 -1.27 2.74 9.29
N GLY A 111 -1.97 3.42 8.37
CA GLY A 111 -1.84 4.86 8.19
C GLY A 111 -2.09 5.67 9.47
N SER A 112 -3.09 5.31 10.26
CA SER A 112 -3.37 5.94 11.55
C SER A 112 -2.30 5.61 12.60
N ASP A 113 -1.71 4.41 12.55
CA ASP A 113 -0.65 3.99 13.47
C ASP A 113 0.66 4.72 13.17
N VAL A 114 0.98 4.90 11.89
CA VAL A 114 2.18 5.63 11.43
C VAL A 114 2.25 7.04 12.01
N ALA A 115 1.12 7.71 12.19
CA ALA A 115 1.08 9.05 12.78
C ALA A 115 1.70 9.10 14.18
N ARG A 116 1.69 7.98 14.92
CA ARG A 116 2.25 7.83 16.27
C ARG A 116 3.66 7.23 16.30
N GLN A 117 4.20 6.81 15.15
CA GLN A 117 5.53 6.20 15.05
C GLN A 117 6.63 7.24 14.87
N GLY A 118 7.88 6.82 15.05
CA GLY A 118 9.07 7.63 14.83
C GLY A 118 9.35 7.99 13.38
N ALA A 119 10.42 8.75 13.17
CA ALA A 119 10.76 9.35 11.88
C ALA A 119 11.01 8.32 10.78
N ASP A 120 11.67 7.20 11.09
CA ASP A 120 12.06 6.18 10.11
C ASP A 120 10.85 5.45 9.51
N VAL A 121 9.83 5.14 10.34
CA VAL A 121 8.58 4.55 9.86
C VAL A 121 7.81 5.54 9.01
N LYS A 122 7.71 6.81 9.43
CA LYS A 122 7.08 7.88 8.65
C LYS A 122 7.78 8.08 7.32
N ALA A 123 9.11 8.09 7.28
CA ALA A 123 9.89 8.23 6.04
C ALA A 123 9.61 7.10 5.06
N SER A 124 9.47 5.84 5.55
CA SER A 124 9.12 4.70 4.69
C SER A 124 7.73 4.86 4.07
N PHE A 125 6.75 5.37 4.82
CA PHE A 125 5.40 5.65 4.29
C PHE A 125 5.38 6.85 3.34
N GLU A 126 6.11 7.92 3.67
CA GLU A 126 6.22 9.11 2.81
C GLU A 126 6.79 8.74 1.44
N ALA A 127 7.90 7.99 1.40
CA ALA A 127 8.48 7.50 0.16
C ALA A 127 7.47 6.69 -0.66
N GLY A 128 6.80 5.73 -0.02
CA GLY A 128 5.83 4.90 -0.70
C GLY A 128 4.59 5.65 -1.19
N ILE A 129 4.10 6.64 -0.44
CA ILE A 129 3.00 7.50 -0.89
C ILE A 129 3.43 8.33 -2.11
N ARG A 130 4.66 8.86 -2.13
CA ARG A 130 5.21 9.56 -3.30
C ARG A 130 5.24 8.65 -4.52
N ASP A 131 5.73 7.40 -4.38
CA ASP A 131 5.76 6.42 -5.46
C ASP A 131 4.35 6.12 -6.01
N TYR A 132 3.32 5.99 -5.15
CA TYR A 132 1.94 5.80 -5.59
C TYR A 132 1.42 7.01 -6.38
N LEU A 133 1.72 8.22 -5.92
CA LEU A 133 1.30 9.44 -6.62
C LEU A 133 1.98 9.56 -7.97
N GLU A 134 3.28 9.31 -8.08
CA GLU A 134 4.03 9.33 -9.33
C GLU A 134 3.48 8.33 -10.33
N MET A 135 3.27 7.08 -9.90
CA MET A 135 2.73 6.01 -10.72
C MET A 135 1.31 6.34 -11.22
N ALA A 136 0.45 6.85 -10.35
CA ALA A 136 -0.93 7.20 -10.74
C ALA A 136 -0.98 8.45 -11.62
N CYS A 137 -0.09 9.43 -11.41
CA CYS A 137 0.07 10.59 -12.31
C CYS A 137 0.48 10.13 -13.72
N ALA A 138 1.41 9.18 -13.82
CA ALA A 138 1.83 8.64 -15.12
C ALA A 138 0.67 7.97 -15.89
N TRP A 139 -0.23 7.27 -15.20
CA TRP A 139 -1.42 6.68 -15.83
C TRP A 139 -2.49 7.71 -16.23
N MET A 140 -2.49 8.88 -15.62
CA MET A 140 -3.40 9.97 -15.94
C MET A 140 -2.84 10.94 -16.99
N GLY A 141 -1.49 11.00 -17.11
CA GLY A 141 -0.80 11.84 -18.03
C GLY A 141 -0.76 11.22 -19.40
N GLY A 142 -1.33 11.41 -20.45
CA GLY A 142 -1.20 10.82 -21.78
C GLY A 142 0.24 10.81 -22.32
N GLU A 143 0.43 10.61 -23.62
CA GLU A 143 1.73 10.52 -24.29
C GLU A 143 2.61 11.79 -24.20
N ASP A 144 2.06 12.92 -23.72
CA ASP A 144 2.71 14.25 -23.73
C ASP A 144 3.60 14.57 -22.51
N GLY A 145 3.83 13.61 -21.61
CA GLY A 145 4.97 13.65 -20.69
C GLY A 145 4.85 14.57 -19.45
N GLU A 146 5.99 14.90 -18.86
CA GLU A 146 6.21 15.43 -17.50
C GLU A 146 5.51 16.76 -17.15
N ALA A 147 5.27 17.65 -18.11
CA ALA A 147 4.68 18.98 -17.86
C ALA A 147 3.24 18.93 -17.30
N ASP A 148 2.56 17.82 -17.46
CA ASP A 148 1.16 17.64 -17.09
C ASP A 148 0.98 16.80 -15.80
N ALA A 149 2.06 16.19 -15.31
CA ALA A 149 2.04 15.42 -14.07
C ALA A 149 1.75 16.31 -12.85
N ASP A 150 2.29 17.51 -12.80
CA ASP A 150 2.07 18.46 -11.71
C ASP A 150 0.63 18.98 -11.67
N ALA A 151 0.00 19.21 -12.83
CA ALA A 151 -1.39 19.62 -12.92
C ALA A 151 -2.37 18.53 -12.46
N SER A 152 -2.00 17.25 -12.63
CA SER A 152 -2.80 16.10 -12.21
C SER A 152 -2.63 15.74 -10.74
N ARG A 153 -1.51 16.09 -10.15
CA ARG A 153 -1.12 15.67 -8.81
C ARG A 153 -2.20 15.94 -7.74
N PRO A 154 -2.82 17.13 -7.63
CA PRO A 154 -3.89 17.36 -6.64
C PRO A 154 -5.07 16.41 -6.81
N LYS A 155 -5.43 16.08 -8.05
CA LYS A 155 -6.54 15.17 -8.35
C LYS A 155 -6.18 13.73 -7.97
N VAL A 156 -4.98 13.28 -8.32
CA VAL A 156 -4.46 11.97 -7.92
C VAL A 156 -4.40 11.84 -6.40
N MET A 157 -3.99 12.89 -5.68
CA MET A 157 -4.03 12.92 -4.22
C MET A 157 -5.45 12.76 -3.68
N ALA A 158 -6.43 13.46 -4.25
CA ALA A 158 -7.84 13.34 -3.86
C ALA A 158 -8.39 11.93 -4.15
N MET A 159 -8.04 11.36 -5.31
CA MET A 159 -8.41 9.98 -5.69
C MET A 159 -7.83 8.97 -4.70
N LEU A 160 -6.54 9.07 -4.39
CA LEU A 160 -5.87 8.18 -3.43
C LEU A 160 -6.53 8.28 -2.04
N ALA A 161 -6.80 9.51 -1.57
CA ALA A 161 -7.46 9.74 -0.29
C ALA A 161 -8.88 9.14 -0.26
N THR A 162 -9.65 9.27 -1.35
CA THR A 162 -10.98 8.68 -1.51
C THR A 162 -10.92 7.14 -1.46
N MET A 163 -10.01 6.54 -2.22
CA MET A 163 -9.85 5.07 -2.26
C MET A 163 -9.44 4.51 -0.89
N VAL A 164 -8.46 5.14 -0.23
CA VAL A 164 -8.01 4.73 1.12
C VAL A 164 -9.14 4.90 2.12
N GLY A 165 -9.83 6.03 2.12
CA GLY A 165 -10.94 6.31 3.03
C GLY A 165 -12.10 5.33 2.86
N ALA A 166 -12.50 5.03 1.63
CA ALA A 166 -13.56 4.06 1.34
C ALA A 166 -13.19 2.66 1.84
N MET A 167 -11.95 2.22 1.62
CA MET A 167 -11.47 0.91 2.10
C MET A 167 -11.42 0.84 3.64
N VAL A 168 -11.03 1.92 4.31
CA VAL A 168 -11.06 2.02 5.79
C VAL A 168 -12.50 1.88 6.28
N LEU A 169 -13.45 2.62 5.70
CA LEU A 169 -14.87 2.58 6.09
C LEU A 169 -15.49 1.20 5.80
N ALA A 170 -15.23 0.64 4.63
CA ALA A 170 -15.71 -0.69 4.27
C ALA A 170 -15.20 -1.78 5.22
N ARG A 171 -13.99 -1.64 5.78
CA ARG A 171 -13.43 -2.57 6.78
C ARG A 171 -13.92 -2.32 8.20
N ALA A 172 -14.46 -1.13 8.48
CA ALA A 172 -14.93 -0.73 9.81
C ALA A 172 -16.35 -1.19 10.11
N VAL A 173 -17.12 -1.62 9.10
CA VAL A 173 -18.50 -2.09 9.25
C VAL A 173 -18.58 -3.61 9.13
N ASN A 174 -19.57 -4.21 9.82
CA ASN A 174 -19.85 -5.66 9.72
C ASN A 174 -20.81 -6.02 8.57
N ASP A 175 -21.54 -5.03 8.08
CA ASP A 175 -22.50 -5.17 6.99
C ASP A 175 -21.77 -5.18 5.64
N ASP A 176 -21.87 -6.31 4.92
CA ASP A 176 -21.22 -6.48 3.63
C ASP A 176 -21.87 -5.65 2.53
N ASP A 177 -23.19 -5.40 2.58
CA ASP A 177 -23.89 -4.56 1.61
C ASP A 177 -23.44 -3.09 1.79
N LEU A 178 -23.43 -2.58 3.01
CA LEU A 178 -22.89 -1.24 3.30
C LEU A 178 -21.42 -1.10 2.92
N SER A 179 -20.61 -2.15 3.15
CA SER A 179 -19.22 -2.17 2.71
C SER A 179 -19.11 -2.01 1.20
N LYS A 180 -19.92 -2.74 0.45
CA LYS A 180 -19.96 -2.70 -1.00
C LYS A 180 -20.42 -1.33 -1.52
N GLU A 181 -21.43 -0.73 -0.90
CA GLU A 181 -21.90 0.61 -1.23
C GLU A 181 -20.78 1.65 -1.10
N PHE A 182 -19.98 1.64 -0.02
CA PHE A 182 -18.80 2.51 0.12
C PHE A 182 -17.80 2.33 -1.01
N LEU A 183 -17.47 1.09 -1.36
CA LEU A 183 -16.49 0.79 -2.40
C LEU A 183 -17.00 1.22 -3.79
N GLU A 184 -18.26 0.94 -4.12
CA GLU A 184 -18.88 1.30 -5.40
C GLU A 184 -19.02 2.82 -5.56
N ALA A 185 -19.47 3.52 -4.52
CA ALA A 185 -19.59 4.97 -4.53
C ALA A 185 -18.24 5.67 -4.74
N ALA A 186 -17.19 5.17 -4.06
CA ALA A 186 -15.83 5.68 -4.23
C ALA A 186 -15.29 5.37 -5.63
N ALA A 187 -15.50 4.16 -6.15
CA ALA A 187 -15.09 3.78 -7.50
C ALA A 187 -15.74 4.68 -8.55
N GLY A 188 -17.05 4.90 -8.48
CA GLY A 188 -17.77 5.80 -9.37
C GLY A 188 -17.21 7.23 -9.34
N SER A 189 -16.95 7.77 -8.15
CA SER A 189 -16.38 9.11 -7.98
C SER A 189 -14.98 9.24 -8.60
N VAL A 190 -14.09 8.27 -8.32
CA VAL A 190 -12.73 8.27 -8.82
C VAL A 190 -12.69 8.13 -10.33
N LEU A 191 -13.49 7.21 -10.90
CA LEU A 191 -13.55 7.00 -12.34
C LEU A 191 -14.12 8.20 -13.10
N ALA A 192 -15.16 8.86 -12.55
CA ALA A 192 -15.70 10.08 -13.13
C ALA A 192 -14.65 11.21 -13.16
N ALA A 193 -13.89 11.38 -12.07
CA ALA A 193 -12.82 12.38 -12.00
C ALA A 193 -11.68 12.07 -12.99
N SER A 194 -11.30 10.78 -13.15
CA SER A 194 -10.30 10.33 -14.11
C SER A 194 -10.75 10.57 -15.56
N ALA A 195 -12.00 10.23 -15.89
CA ALA A 195 -12.56 10.44 -17.23
C ALA A 195 -12.64 11.94 -17.58
N ALA A 196 -13.07 12.79 -16.67
CA ALA A 196 -13.12 14.24 -16.87
C ALA A 196 -11.73 14.84 -17.13
N GLU A 197 -10.69 14.31 -16.47
CA GLU A 197 -9.31 14.76 -16.71
C GLU A 197 -8.81 14.35 -18.09
N ARG A 198 -9.04 13.10 -18.49
CA ARG A 198 -8.68 12.63 -19.85
C ARG A 198 -9.42 13.40 -20.94
N ALA A 199 -10.69 13.75 -20.72
CA ALA A 199 -11.46 14.53 -21.69
C ALA A 199 -10.93 15.95 -21.88
N ARG A 200 -10.44 16.60 -20.81
CA ARG A 200 -9.82 17.94 -20.86
C ARG A 200 -8.52 17.97 -21.66
N ARG A 201 -7.81 16.83 -21.75
CA ARG A 201 -6.50 16.71 -22.39
C ARG A 201 -6.57 16.36 -23.86
N ARG A 202 -7.71 15.86 -24.35
CA ARG A 202 -7.90 15.60 -25.79
C ARG A 202 -7.96 16.96 -26.50
N PRO A 203 -7.02 17.25 -27.46
CA PRO A 203 -7.11 18.47 -28.24
C PRO A 203 -8.47 18.53 -28.95
N ALA A 204 -9.07 19.72 -28.98
CA ALA A 204 -10.24 19.97 -29.80
C ALA A 204 -9.84 19.69 -31.26
N GLN A 205 -10.49 18.69 -31.86
CA GLN A 205 -10.35 18.38 -33.31
C GLN A 205 -11.02 19.46 -34.09
#